data_e42117396d81ed2c7f846a4cc7ca958c
#
_entry.id   e42117396d81ed2c7f846a4cc7ca958c
#
_cell.length_a   1.000
_cell.length_b   1.000
_cell.length_c   1.000
_cell.angle_alpha   90.00
_cell.angle_beta   90.00
_cell.angle_gamma   90.00
#
_symmetry.space_group_name_H-M   'P 1'
#
loop_
_entity.id
_entity.type
_entity.pdbx_description
1 polymer ?
#
loop_
_entity_poly.entity_id
_entity_poly.type
_entity_poly.pdbx_seq_one_letter_code
_entity_poly.pdbx_strand_id
1 'polypeptide(L)'
;MMQSYLPRLAGIALAGAALLAAGSAFAQQKLVPEQSEIVFVSKQMGVPVEGRFKKFDAQVAFDPAKPATSKVAFTVDTGSATLGVKETDAELPKPVWFNVPKFPQATFHSSAIKALGAGKYEVAGKLSIKGAAQDVVVPVTLTQSGAITTAAGSFAIKRLAFKIGENEWADTSMVADEVQVKFKLALTGVPKL
;
A
#
# COMPACT_ATOMS: atom_id res chain seq x y z
N MET A 1 84.22 -0.84 -34.06
CA MET A 1 83.01 -1.25 -34.81
C MET A 1 82.14 -1.97 -33.87
N MET A 2 81.14 -1.30 -33.31
CA MET A 2 80.07 -1.92 -32.55
C MET A 2 78.74 -1.16 -32.81
N GLN A 3 77.83 -1.80 -33.55
CA GLN A 3 76.57 -1.28 -33.85
C GLN A 3 75.60 -1.61 -32.68
N SER A 4 74.99 -0.60 -32.10
CA SER A 4 73.96 -0.72 -31.07
C SER A 4 72.58 -0.79 -31.73
N TYR A 5 71.88 -1.90 -31.53
CA TYR A 5 70.52 -2.05 -31.89
C TYR A 5 69.57 -1.56 -30.76
N LEU A 6 68.75 -0.58 -31.04
CA LEU A 6 67.65 -0.14 -30.17
C LEU A 6 66.35 -0.89 -30.53
N PRO A 7 65.61 -1.47 -29.56
CA PRO A 7 64.32 -2.02 -29.81
C PRO A 7 63.23 -0.92 -29.71
N ARG A 8 62.37 -0.85 -30.72
CA ARG A 8 61.13 -0.03 -30.74
C ARG A 8 60.10 -0.65 -29.83
N LEU A 9 59.72 0.08 -28.77
CA LEU A 9 58.58 -0.24 -27.96
C LEU A 9 57.29 0.21 -28.67
N ALA A 10 56.45 -0.75 -29.07
CA ALA A 10 55.11 -0.51 -29.58
C ALA A 10 54.16 -0.30 -28.40
N GLY A 11 53.64 0.91 -28.25
CA GLY A 11 52.58 1.23 -27.26
C GLY A 11 51.24 0.69 -27.72
N ILE A 12 50.67 -0.22 -26.95
CA ILE A 12 49.29 -0.66 -27.08
C ILE A 12 48.42 0.29 -26.26
N ALA A 13 47.68 1.14 -26.94
CA ALA A 13 46.63 1.97 -26.31
C ALA A 13 45.41 1.10 -26.04
N LEU A 14 45.19 0.74 -24.76
CA LEU A 14 43.90 0.15 -24.33
C LEU A 14 42.86 1.28 -24.25
N ALA A 15 41.98 1.34 -25.22
CA ALA A 15 40.75 2.16 -25.15
C ALA A 15 39.75 1.45 -24.26
N GLY A 16 39.67 1.85 -22.97
CA GLY A 16 38.66 1.39 -22.03
C GLY A 16 37.28 1.98 -22.40
N ALA A 17 36.39 1.20 -22.98
CA ALA A 17 35.00 1.57 -23.14
C ALA A 17 34.31 1.46 -21.77
N ALA A 18 34.12 2.58 -21.09
CA ALA A 18 33.26 2.68 -19.92
C ALA A 18 31.81 2.62 -20.39
N LEU A 19 31.16 1.45 -20.26
CA LEU A 19 29.71 1.34 -20.37
C LEU A 19 29.11 2.06 -19.16
N LEU A 20 28.64 3.29 -19.39
CA LEU A 20 27.74 3.99 -18.49
C LEU A 20 26.40 3.23 -18.51
N ALA A 21 26.20 2.34 -17.55
CA ALA A 21 24.88 1.80 -17.24
C ALA A 21 24.01 2.98 -16.73
N ALA A 22 23.28 3.63 -17.64
CA ALA A 22 22.22 4.56 -17.27
C ALA A 22 21.13 3.77 -16.58
N GLY A 23 21.28 3.55 -15.27
CA GLY A 23 20.19 3.07 -14.42
C GLY A 23 19.08 4.09 -14.50
N SER A 24 17.91 3.70 -15.04
CA SER A 24 16.70 4.52 -15.01
C SER A 24 16.40 4.83 -13.54
N ALA A 25 16.75 6.00 -13.09
CA ALA A 25 16.34 6.51 -11.78
C ALA A 25 14.83 6.74 -11.86
N PHE A 26 14.06 5.72 -11.51
CA PHE A 26 12.64 5.92 -11.28
C PHE A 26 12.50 6.92 -10.13
N ALA A 27 11.75 7.99 -10.36
CA ALA A 27 11.40 8.91 -9.29
C ALA A 27 10.79 8.11 -8.14
N GLN A 28 11.21 8.40 -6.91
CA GLN A 28 10.67 7.70 -5.73
C GLN A 28 9.16 7.94 -5.68
N GLN A 29 8.39 6.85 -5.70
CA GLN A 29 6.94 6.91 -5.61
C GLN A 29 6.55 7.25 -4.17
N LYS A 30 5.67 8.24 -4.02
CA LYS A 30 5.27 8.76 -2.70
C LYS A 30 3.76 8.93 -2.61
N LEU A 31 3.22 8.58 -1.46
CA LEU A 31 1.85 8.94 -1.09
C LEU A 31 1.76 10.45 -0.86
N VAL A 32 0.63 11.04 -1.25
CA VAL A 32 0.23 12.42 -0.95
C VAL A 32 -0.92 12.35 0.06
N PRO A 33 -0.65 12.38 1.37
CA PRO A 33 -1.66 12.12 2.39
C PRO A 33 -2.85 13.07 2.35
N GLU A 34 -2.63 14.35 2.03
CA GLU A 34 -3.65 15.40 1.99
C GLU A 34 -4.68 15.20 0.86
N GLN A 35 -4.34 14.38 -0.14
CA GLN A 35 -5.21 14.01 -1.27
C GLN A 35 -5.65 12.55 -1.21
N SER A 36 -5.42 11.90 -0.07
CA SER A 36 -5.66 10.48 0.13
C SER A 36 -6.62 10.24 1.29
N GLU A 37 -7.40 9.18 1.18
CA GLU A 37 -8.34 8.79 2.22
C GLU A 37 -8.48 7.28 2.32
N ILE A 38 -8.70 6.78 3.53
CA ILE A 38 -9.12 5.41 3.83
C ILE A 38 -10.35 5.49 4.72
N VAL A 39 -11.45 4.95 4.22
CA VAL A 39 -12.77 4.96 4.85
C VAL A 39 -13.21 3.52 5.08
N PHE A 40 -13.87 3.25 6.19
CA PHE A 40 -14.55 2.00 6.44
C PHE A 40 -16.05 2.23 6.73
N VAL A 41 -16.89 1.34 6.26
CA VAL A 41 -18.32 1.38 6.51
C VAL A 41 -18.72 0.08 7.19
N SER A 42 -19.16 0.17 8.43
CA SER A 42 -19.82 -0.92 9.17
C SER A 42 -21.32 -0.71 9.18
N LYS A 43 -22.09 -1.72 9.62
CA LYS A 43 -23.51 -1.56 9.89
C LYS A 43 -23.77 -1.86 11.35
N GLN A 44 -24.45 -0.93 12.03
CA GLN A 44 -24.91 -1.09 13.41
C GLN A 44 -26.44 -1.16 13.40
N MET A 45 -26.99 -2.30 13.84
CA MET A 45 -28.45 -2.57 13.77
C MET A 45 -29.01 -2.29 12.36
N GLY A 46 -28.28 -2.67 11.30
CA GLY A 46 -28.65 -2.43 9.91
C GLY A 46 -28.35 -1.03 9.36
N VAL A 47 -27.99 -0.06 10.21
CA VAL A 47 -27.68 1.33 9.80
C VAL A 47 -26.21 1.45 9.43
N PRO A 48 -25.86 1.97 8.23
CA PRO A 48 -24.47 2.22 7.87
C PRO A 48 -23.83 3.29 8.76
N VAL A 49 -22.66 2.97 9.29
CA VAL A 49 -21.81 3.88 10.08
C VAL A 49 -20.48 3.97 9.38
N GLU A 50 -20.14 5.17 8.94
CA GLU A 50 -18.88 5.46 8.27
C GLU A 50 -17.83 5.95 9.27
N GLY A 51 -16.63 5.41 9.13
CA GLY A 51 -15.44 5.89 9.83
C GLY A 51 -14.29 6.04 8.88
N ARG A 52 -13.21 6.65 9.36
CA ARG A 52 -11.99 6.85 8.58
C ARG A 52 -10.74 6.73 9.43
N PHE A 53 -9.61 6.45 8.77
CA PHE A 53 -8.30 6.54 9.37
C PHE A 53 -7.64 7.86 8.95
N LYS A 54 -7.12 8.62 9.92
CA LYS A 54 -6.49 9.93 9.70
C LYS A 54 -4.99 9.83 9.42
N LYS A 55 -4.35 8.69 9.76
CA LYS A 55 -2.91 8.49 9.60
C LYS A 55 -2.63 7.15 8.95
N PHE A 56 -1.97 7.20 7.83
CA PHE A 56 -1.53 6.03 7.08
C PHE A 56 -0.35 6.41 6.18
N ASP A 57 0.40 5.41 5.74
CA ASP A 57 1.53 5.57 4.83
C ASP A 57 1.55 4.43 3.81
N ALA A 58 2.26 4.64 2.71
CA ALA A 58 2.43 3.66 1.65
C ALA A 58 3.87 3.63 1.15
N GLN A 59 4.38 2.44 0.98
CA GLN A 59 5.60 2.16 0.22
C GLN A 59 5.19 1.54 -1.11
N VAL A 60 5.48 2.23 -2.20
CA VAL A 60 5.05 1.85 -3.54
C VAL A 60 6.27 1.70 -4.44
N ALA A 61 6.37 0.55 -5.08
CA ALA A 61 7.30 0.24 -6.15
C ALA A 61 6.49 -0.37 -7.30
N PHE A 62 5.76 0.47 -8.03
CA PHE A 62 4.82 0.06 -9.05
C PHE A 62 5.26 0.51 -10.44
N ASP A 63 5.35 -0.44 -11.36
CA ASP A 63 5.59 -0.21 -12.78
C ASP A 63 4.38 -0.73 -13.58
N PRO A 64 3.61 0.15 -14.23
CA PRO A 64 2.47 -0.26 -15.06
C PRO A 64 2.83 -1.23 -16.17
N ALA A 65 4.05 -1.17 -16.69
CA ALA A 65 4.56 -2.08 -17.73
C ALA A 65 4.96 -3.45 -17.16
N LYS A 66 5.20 -3.53 -15.83
CA LYS A 66 5.67 -4.75 -15.15
C LYS A 66 4.92 -5.00 -13.84
N PRO A 67 3.59 -5.09 -13.87
CA PRO A 67 2.78 -5.21 -12.65
C PRO A 67 3.13 -6.46 -11.83
N ALA A 68 3.50 -7.56 -12.46
CA ALA A 68 3.85 -8.81 -11.78
C ALA A 68 5.09 -8.71 -10.85
N THR A 69 6.00 -7.77 -11.12
CA THR A 69 7.20 -7.54 -10.29
C THR A 69 7.02 -6.35 -9.34
N SER A 70 5.92 -5.63 -9.47
CA SER A 70 5.59 -4.50 -8.63
C SER A 70 5.24 -4.93 -7.21
N LYS A 71 5.48 -4.05 -6.24
CA LYS A 71 5.18 -4.28 -4.82
C LYS A 71 4.56 -3.03 -4.21
N VAL A 72 3.58 -3.26 -3.35
CA VAL A 72 2.98 -2.20 -2.55
C VAL A 72 2.83 -2.68 -1.10
N ALA A 73 3.10 -1.78 -0.16
CA ALA A 73 2.86 -2.01 1.25
C ALA A 73 2.18 -0.79 1.85
N PHE A 74 1.21 -1.02 2.72
CA PHE A 74 0.49 0.03 3.44
C PHE A 74 0.60 -0.20 4.93
N THR A 75 0.68 0.89 5.66
CA THR A 75 0.63 0.93 7.12
C THR A 75 -0.41 1.94 7.54
N VAL A 76 -1.34 1.52 8.39
CA VAL A 76 -2.42 2.37 8.93
C VAL A 76 -2.26 2.43 10.44
N ASP A 77 -2.19 3.65 10.98
CA ASP A 77 -2.24 3.87 12.43
C ASP A 77 -3.66 3.59 12.92
N THR A 78 -3.85 2.50 13.66
CA THR A 78 -5.16 2.08 14.17
C THR A 78 -5.71 3.05 15.21
N GLY A 79 -4.85 3.78 15.92
CA GLY A 79 -5.24 4.84 16.85
C GLY A 79 -5.77 6.10 16.14
N SER A 80 -5.62 6.21 14.83
CA SER A 80 -6.16 7.31 14.05
C SER A 80 -7.59 7.09 13.55
N ALA A 81 -8.19 5.94 13.88
CA ALA A 81 -9.58 5.62 13.54
C ALA A 81 -10.55 6.59 14.21
N THR A 82 -11.56 7.03 13.46
CA THR A 82 -12.62 7.91 13.98
C THR A 82 -13.96 7.62 13.29
N LEU A 83 -15.02 7.67 14.06
CA LEU A 83 -16.42 7.66 13.61
C LEU A 83 -17.00 9.09 13.62
N GLY A 84 -16.21 10.09 13.98
CA GLY A 84 -16.62 11.49 14.04
C GLY A 84 -17.36 11.88 15.31
N VAL A 85 -17.50 10.97 16.28
CA VAL A 85 -18.16 11.19 17.57
C VAL A 85 -17.18 10.83 18.69
N LYS A 86 -16.86 11.79 19.56
CA LYS A 86 -15.81 11.68 20.57
C LYS A 86 -15.99 10.46 21.50
N GLU A 87 -17.21 10.18 21.89
CA GLU A 87 -17.55 9.08 22.79
C GLU A 87 -17.28 7.73 22.14
N THR A 88 -17.68 7.55 20.88
CA THR A 88 -17.40 6.31 20.13
C THR A 88 -15.93 6.20 19.72
N ASP A 89 -15.28 7.31 19.41
CA ASP A 89 -13.85 7.33 19.09
C ASP A 89 -12.99 6.88 20.30
N ALA A 90 -13.43 7.18 21.54
CA ALA A 90 -12.76 6.73 22.76
C ALA A 90 -12.85 5.21 22.99
N GLU A 91 -13.80 4.52 22.37
CA GLU A 91 -13.94 3.06 22.45
C GLU A 91 -12.99 2.32 21.49
N LEU A 92 -12.72 2.89 20.31
CA LEU A 92 -11.95 2.24 19.24
C LEU A 92 -10.55 1.76 19.68
N PRO A 93 -9.79 2.46 20.53
CA PRO A 93 -8.48 2.01 21.01
C PRO A 93 -8.53 0.84 21.99
N LYS A 94 -9.70 0.53 22.59
CA LYS A 94 -9.83 -0.47 23.66
C LYS A 94 -9.55 -1.90 23.14
N PRO A 95 -9.23 -2.84 24.09
CA PRO A 95 -8.90 -4.23 23.73
C PRO A 95 -9.96 -4.96 22.92
N VAL A 96 -11.23 -4.67 23.16
CA VAL A 96 -12.36 -5.29 22.43
C VAL A 96 -12.41 -4.86 20.96
N TRP A 97 -11.92 -3.66 20.64
CA TRP A 97 -11.86 -3.13 19.27
C TRP A 97 -10.46 -3.29 18.68
N PHE A 98 -9.71 -2.20 18.44
CA PHE A 98 -8.39 -2.27 17.81
C PHE A 98 -7.25 -2.68 18.75
N ASN A 99 -7.43 -2.52 20.08
CA ASN A 99 -6.37 -2.77 21.07
C ASN A 99 -5.07 -2.03 20.72
N VAL A 100 -5.20 -0.73 20.48
CA VAL A 100 -4.12 0.13 19.98
C VAL A 100 -2.83 0.03 20.78
N PRO A 101 -2.85 -0.05 22.14
CA PRO A 101 -1.63 -0.18 22.91
C PRO A 101 -0.80 -1.42 22.54
N LYS A 102 -1.45 -2.51 22.13
CA LYS A 102 -0.79 -3.76 21.73
C LYS A 102 -0.57 -3.84 20.22
N PHE A 103 -1.47 -3.27 19.44
CA PHE A 103 -1.49 -3.35 17.98
C PHE A 103 -1.70 -1.97 17.36
N PRO A 104 -0.69 -1.07 17.44
CA PRO A 104 -0.84 0.31 16.98
C PRO A 104 -1.01 0.44 15.47
N GLN A 105 -0.71 -0.61 14.72
CA GLN A 105 -0.72 -0.58 13.26
C GLN A 105 -1.49 -1.75 12.66
N ALA A 106 -2.21 -1.47 11.58
CA ALA A 106 -2.64 -2.45 10.59
C ALA A 106 -1.74 -2.35 9.36
N THR A 107 -1.45 -3.48 8.71
CA THR A 107 -0.55 -3.51 7.56
C THR A 107 -1.14 -4.33 6.42
N PHE A 108 -0.83 -3.93 5.20
CA PHE A 108 -1.08 -4.72 3.99
C PHE A 108 0.22 -4.86 3.21
N HIS A 109 0.53 -6.06 2.77
CA HIS A 109 1.67 -6.34 1.88
C HIS A 109 1.20 -7.11 0.66
N SER A 110 1.42 -6.56 -0.53
CA SER A 110 1.07 -7.27 -1.76
C SER A 110 1.94 -8.51 -1.96
N SER A 111 1.31 -9.60 -2.40
CA SER A 111 1.98 -10.82 -2.87
C SER A 111 2.02 -10.89 -4.39
N ALA A 112 0.97 -10.43 -5.06
CA ALA A 112 0.87 -10.38 -6.52
C ALA A 112 0.03 -9.19 -6.97
N ILE A 113 0.38 -8.64 -8.15
CA ILE A 113 -0.39 -7.59 -8.82
C ILE A 113 -0.66 -8.05 -10.24
N LYS A 114 -1.94 -8.13 -10.63
CA LYS A 114 -2.40 -8.56 -11.94
C LYS A 114 -3.11 -7.41 -12.64
N ALA A 115 -2.66 -7.04 -13.85
CA ALA A 115 -3.36 -6.09 -14.69
C ALA A 115 -4.59 -6.76 -15.36
N LEU A 116 -5.71 -6.05 -15.36
CA LEU A 116 -6.97 -6.44 -16.00
C LEU A 116 -7.28 -5.60 -17.24
N GLY A 117 -6.41 -4.63 -17.56
CA GLY A 117 -6.62 -3.67 -18.65
C GLY A 117 -7.38 -2.41 -18.21
N ALA A 118 -7.32 -1.37 -19.05
CA ALA A 118 -8.01 -0.08 -18.82
C ALA A 118 -7.76 0.53 -17.44
N GLY A 119 -6.53 0.45 -16.92
CA GLY A 119 -6.17 0.99 -15.59
C GLY A 119 -6.69 0.19 -14.41
N LYS A 120 -7.26 -1.01 -14.64
CA LYS A 120 -7.77 -1.88 -13.57
C LYS A 120 -6.77 -2.96 -13.21
N TYR A 121 -6.67 -3.24 -11.92
CA TYR A 121 -5.75 -4.22 -11.33
C TYR A 121 -6.43 -5.04 -10.23
N GLU A 122 -5.97 -6.26 -10.04
CA GLU A 122 -6.18 -7.04 -8.83
C GLU A 122 -4.86 -7.07 -8.04
N VAL A 123 -4.93 -6.67 -6.79
CA VAL A 123 -3.79 -6.70 -5.87
C VAL A 123 -4.07 -7.73 -4.79
N ALA A 124 -3.47 -8.90 -4.94
CA ALA A 124 -3.51 -9.93 -3.89
C ALA A 124 -2.45 -9.61 -2.83
N GLY A 125 -2.76 -9.88 -1.58
CA GLY A 125 -1.84 -9.62 -0.48
C GLY A 125 -2.35 -10.09 0.86
N LYS A 126 -1.52 -9.87 1.88
CA LYS A 126 -1.81 -10.20 3.26
C LYS A 126 -2.16 -8.92 4.04
N LEU A 127 -3.37 -8.89 4.56
CA LEU A 127 -3.86 -7.85 5.46
C LEU A 127 -3.73 -8.35 6.90
N SER A 128 -3.08 -7.56 7.75
CA SER A 128 -2.88 -7.87 9.17
C SER A 128 -3.48 -6.76 10.02
N ILE A 129 -4.41 -7.11 10.90
CA ILE A 129 -5.06 -6.19 11.83
C ILE A 129 -5.14 -6.88 13.20
N LYS A 130 -4.82 -6.18 14.28
CA LYS A 130 -4.94 -6.69 15.67
C LYS A 130 -4.28 -8.07 15.86
N GLY A 131 -3.15 -8.31 15.19
CA GLY A 131 -2.39 -9.55 15.27
C GLY A 131 -2.97 -10.74 14.49
N ALA A 132 -4.12 -10.58 13.82
CA ALA A 132 -4.66 -11.57 12.89
C ALA A 132 -4.31 -11.19 11.46
N ALA A 133 -4.02 -12.18 10.61
CA ALA A 133 -3.66 -11.97 9.21
C ALA A 133 -4.58 -12.77 8.29
N GLN A 134 -5.05 -12.14 7.21
CA GLN A 134 -5.89 -12.75 6.19
C GLN A 134 -5.34 -12.45 4.80
N ASP A 135 -5.47 -13.40 3.89
CA ASP A 135 -5.21 -13.16 2.48
C ASP A 135 -6.43 -12.47 1.86
N VAL A 136 -6.18 -11.38 1.15
CA VAL A 136 -7.24 -10.60 0.50
C VAL A 136 -6.85 -10.28 -0.95
N VAL A 137 -7.87 -10.10 -1.80
CA VAL A 137 -7.70 -9.62 -3.17
C VAL A 137 -8.45 -8.28 -3.28
N VAL A 138 -7.70 -7.25 -3.59
CA VAL A 138 -8.20 -5.88 -3.63
C VAL A 138 -8.29 -5.42 -5.08
N PRO A 139 -9.49 -5.11 -5.59
CA PRO A 139 -9.66 -4.48 -6.89
C PRO A 139 -9.22 -3.00 -6.79
N VAL A 140 -8.38 -2.59 -7.72
CA VAL A 140 -7.81 -1.23 -7.78
C VAL A 140 -8.00 -0.66 -9.17
N THR A 141 -8.48 0.56 -9.26
CA THR A 141 -8.49 1.35 -10.48
C THR A 141 -7.47 2.48 -10.36
N LEU A 142 -6.56 2.56 -11.32
CA LEU A 142 -5.60 3.65 -11.43
C LEU A 142 -6.07 4.65 -12.47
N THR A 143 -6.01 5.92 -12.13
CA THR A 143 -6.19 7.05 -13.06
C THR A 143 -5.02 8.02 -12.89
N GLN A 144 -4.58 8.67 -13.96
CA GLN A 144 -3.46 9.59 -13.89
C GLN A 144 -3.85 10.94 -14.48
N SER A 145 -3.56 12.02 -13.74
CA SER A 145 -3.73 13.39 -14.18
C SER A 145 -2.47 14.18 -13.85
N GLY A 146 -1.74 14.60 -14.89
CA GLY A 146 -0.43 15.21 -14.72
C GLY A 146 0.55 14.30 -13.99
N ALA A 147 1.13 14.78 -12.90
CA ALA A 147 2.09 14.05 -12.07
C ALA A 147 1.43 13.17 -10.99
N ILE A 148 0.11 13.24 -10.83
CA ILE A 148 -0.63 12.51 -9.80
C ILE A 148 -1.30 11.28 -10.40
N THR A 149 -1.01 10.12 -9.81
CA THR A 149 -1.74 8.87 -10.05
C THR A 149 -2.65 8.61 -8.87
N THR A 150 -3.94 8.47 -9.13
CA THR A 150 -4.93 8.10 -8.11
C THR A 150 -5.21 6.61 -8.19
N ALA A 151 -5.01 5.90 -7.08
CA ALA A 151 -5.41 4.53 -6.88
C ALA A 151 -6.68 4.50 -6.03
N ALA A 152 -7.76 3.98 -6.59
CA ALA A 152 -9.04 3.87 -5.88
C ALA A 152 -9.54 2.43 -5.90
N GLY A 153 -10.15 2.00 -4.79
CA GLY A 153 -10.68 0.66 -4.67
C GLY A 153 -11.60 0.49 -3.47
N SER A 154 -12.24 -0.67 -3.42
CA SER A 154 -13.14 -1.04 -2.34
C SER A 154 -13.16 -2.55 -2.21
N PHE A 155 -13.12 -3.06 -0.97
CA PHE A 155 -13.22 -4.48 -0.66
C PHE A 155 -13.87 -4.70 0.70
N ALA A 156 -14.43 -5.88 0.90
CA ALA A 156 -15.05 -6.24 2.16
C ALA A 156 -14.08 -7.07 3.02
N ILE A 157 -14.14 -6.85 4.33
CA ILE A 157 -13.49 -7.71 5.32
C ILE A 157 -14.52 -8.23 6.31
N LYS A 158 -14.19 -9.33 6.98
CA LYS A 158 -14.93 -9.84 8.14
C LYS A 158 -14.22 -9.39 9.42
N ARG A 159 -14.82 -8.46 10.18
CA ARG A 159 -14.17 -7.88 11.37
C ARG A 159 -13.80 -8.90 12.43
N LEU A 160 -14.63 -9.93 12.60
CA LEU A 160 -14.39 -10.99 13.58
C LEU A 160 -13.18 -11.88 13.21
N ALA A 161 -12.86 -12.03 11.91
CA ALA A 161 -11.64 -12.69 11.47
C ALA A 161 -10.36 -11.95 11.91
N PHE A 162 -10.49 -10.68 12.25
CA PHE A 162 -9.42 -9.85 12.82
C PHE A 162 -9.60 -9.56 14.31
N LYS A 163 -10.51 -10.27 14.97
CA LYS A 163 -10.81 -10.09 16.41
C LYS A 163 -11.25 -8.67 16.79
N ILE A 164 -11.90 -7.97 15.85
CA ILE A 164 -12.43 -6.61 16.08
C ILE A 164 -13.89 -6.72 16.54
N GLY A 165 -14.20 -6.19 17.72
CA GLY A 165 -15.52 -6.30 18.34
C GLY A 165 -15.75 -7.70 18.89
N GLU A 166 -14.94 -8.11 19.84
CA GLU A 166 -15.06 -9.37 20.58
C GLU A 166 -16.05 -9.26 21.73
N ASN A 167 -16.30 -10.37 22.44
CA ASN A 167 -17.21 -10.48 23.58
C ASN A 167 -18.63 -10.06 23.24
N GLU A 168 -19.20 -9.08 23.94
CA GLU A 168 -20.55 -8.54 23.73
C GLU A 168 -20.77 -7.99 22.31
N TRP A 169 -19.71 -7.54 21.64
CA TRP A 169 -19.78 -7.01 20.26
C TRP A 169 -19.62 -8.09 19.18
N ALA A 170 -19.47 -9.35 19.56
CA ALA A 170 -19.43 -10.46 18.61
C ALA A 170 -20.80 -10.76 17.99
N ASP A 171 -21.88 -10.28 18.60
CA ASP A 171 -23.23 -10.39 18.04
C ASP A 171 -23.33 -9.56 16.74
N THR A 172 -23.47 -10.27 15.62
CA THR A 172 -23.53 -9.67 14.29
C THR A 172 -24.86 -8.99 13.99
N SER A 173 -25.89 -9.18 14.83
CA SER A 173 -27.15 -8.43 14.74
C SER A 173 -26.98 -7.00 15.22
N MET A 174 -26.09 -6.78 16.21
CA MET A 174 -25.77 -5.46 16.74
C MET A 174 -24.78 -4.72 15.85
N VAL A 175 -23.65 -5.37 15.51
CA VAL A 175 -22.63 -4.85 14.60
C VAL A 175 -22.32 -5.90 13.56
N ALA A 176 -22.66 -5.63 12.30
CA ALA A 176 -22.43 -6.58 11.22
C ALA A 176 -20.96 -7.03 11.13
N ASP A 177 -20.74 -8.31 10.81
CA ASP A 177 -19.40 -8.84 10.65
C ASP A 177 -18.70 -8.25 9.43
N GLU A 178 -19.42 -8.00 8.34
CA GLU A 178 -18.89 -7.41 7.13
C GLU A 178 -18.65 -5.90 7.29
N VAL A 179 -17.44 -5.47 6.99
CA VAL A 179 -17.04 -4.07 6.94
C VAL A 179 -16.48 -3.78 5.54
N GLN A 180 -17.05 -2.78 4.89
CA GLN A 180 -16.58 -2.31 3.60
C GLN A 180 -15.45 -1.32 3.78
N VAL A 181 -14.28 -1.62 3.25
CA VAL A 181 -13.13 -0.70 3.21
C VAL A 181 -13.08 -0.05 1.84
N LYS A 182 -13.00 1.27 1.80
CA LYS A 182 -12.85 2.10 0.60
C LYS A 182 -11.60 2.95 0.73
N PHE A 183 -10.88 3.13 -0.37
CA PHE A 183 -9.72 4.00 -0.37
C PHE A 183 -9.61 4.79 -1.67
N LYS A 184 -9.01 5.95 -1.55
CA LYS A 184 -8.55 6.79 -2.65
C LYS A 184 -7.19 7.33 -2.25
N LEU A 185 -6.15 6.92 -2.97
CA LEU A 185 -4.77 7.23 -2.64
C LEU A 185 -4.13 7.99 -3.80
N ALA A 186 -3.64 9.19 -3.54
CA ALA A 186 -2.89 9.99 -4.49
C ALA A 186 -1.40 9.69 -4.36
N LEU A 187 -0.76 9.38 -5.48
CA LEU A 187 0.64 8.99 -5.57
C LEU A 187 1.38 9.90 -6.56
N THR A 188 2.61 10.26 -6.24
CA THR A 188 3.56 10.89 -7.16
C THR A 188 4.63 9.89 -7.61
N GLY A 189 5.33 10.17 -8.70
CA GLY A 189 6.46 9.37 -9.18
C GLY A 189 6.07 8.04 -9.85
N VAL A 190 4.78 7.75 -10.01
CA VAL A 190 4.33 6.58 -10.77
C VAL A 190 4.56 6.83 -12.26
N PRO A 191 5.18 5.88 -13.01
CA PRO A 191 5.32 6.00 -14.45
C PRO A 191 3.98 6.17 -15.15
N LYS A 192 4.00 6.63 -16.41
CA LYS A 192 2.78 6.81 -17.21
C LYS A 192 2.01 5.49 -17.33
N LEU A 193 0.69 5.58 -17.06
CA LEU A 193 -0.24 4.45 -17.19
C LEU A 193 -0.50 4.09 -18.66
#